data_779683ce7afd4b0eb0fc28643decae31
#
_entry.id   779683ce7afd4b0eb0fc28643decae31
#
_cell.length_a   1.000
_cell.length_b   1.000
_cell.length_c   1.000
_cell.angle_alpha   90.00
_cell.angle_beta   90.00
_cell.angle_gamma   90.00
#
_symmetry.space_group_name_H-M   'P 1'
#
loop_
_entity.id
_entity.type
_entity.pdbx_description
1 polymer ?
#
loop_
_entity_poly.entity_id
_entity_poly.type
_entity_poly.pdbx_seq_one_letter_code
_entity_poly.pdbx_strand_id
1 'polypeptide(L)'
;MGHPIRVAALRRRAAAACAALLLLGLASGTGARAAPVPAPTPTPSPTQAALDPRITEIMGKPEYRHAQWGLLQTGPADGGVLHSLFPGQFFIPGSTAKLFSVSGTWRTLGTDHRFVTPVYAVGQRTGATLTGDLDLVAQGDLTLGGRTRPDGTVAYTDLDHTYANDFPGATLTPENPLAGIDRLARQVRASGITRVDGDVIVDSRLFAPDPILDPTPTPLIVNDNLIDLLTTPGDRAGADARLDWRPKVAPYAVTSTVKTAAAGTPTNITVTTTDGGTRIRLSGTIAADSAPLLRTAPITDPAAFGRTALIEALGRAGVRVTADPAGPNPAARLPRDYDGRPRVAAYTSPPYEQYAKLILKVSHNLGANLGICLMAVSAGSTQCEDGFPVLAAFLDRAGVDRRQVELMDGRGGNPADRATPRALVQMLAYWQRTPDARRFREALPVLGVDGLLAGNCRSCPARGKVFAKTGAAVGGDALNDRLSVGAITIAGYLDKGGGRYDTFYAGVNGAATPTANPEDILSISNDLALIAAYLQESP
;
A
#
# COMPACT_ATOMS: atom_id res chain seq x y z
N MET A 1 -20.24 -17.96 10.23
CA MET A 1 -21.29 -18.40 9.27
C MET A 1 -22.27 -17.25 9.04
N GLY A 2 -22.05 -16.35 8.08
CA GLY A 2 -22.93 -15.19 7.87
C GLY A 2 -22.67 -14.35 6.62
N HIS A 3 -21.80 -14.74 5.72
CA HIS A 3 -21.42 -13.90 4.57
C HIS A 3 -21.92 -14.29 3.16
N PRO A 4 -22.59 -15.43 2.90
CA PRO A 4 -23.12 -15.66 1.55
C PRO A 4 -24.36 -14.83 1.20
N ILE A 5 -25.07 -14.23 2.18
CA ILE A 5 -26.37 -13.60 1.95
C ILE A 5 -26.27 -12.19 1.35
N ARG A 6 -25.24 -11.38 1.68
CA ARG A 6 -25.12 -10.00 1.19
C ARG A 6 -24.60 -9.92 -0.26
N VAL A 7 -23.64 -10.78 -0.63
CA VAL A 7 -23.17 -10.88 -2.01
C VAL A 7 -24.26 -11.40 -2.95
N ALA A 8 -25.11 -12.33 -2.47
CA ALA A 8 -26.27 -12.80 -3.19
C ALA A 8 -27.35 -11.72 -3.37
N ALA A 9 -27.51 -10.80 -2.43
CA ALA A 9 -28.43 -9.66 -2.53
C ALA A 9 -27.99 -8.62 -3.58
N LEU A 10 -26.69 -8.34 -3.68
CA LEU A 10 -26.15 -7.48 -4.75
C LEU A 10 -26.28 -8.12 -6.12
N ARG A 11 -26.02 -9.43 -6.24
CA ARG A 11 -26.23 -10.18 -7.49
C ARG A 11 -27.70 -10.27 -7.89
N ARG A 12 -28.65 -10.38 -6.94
CA ARG A 12 -30.09 -10.37 -7.21
C ARG A 12 -30.60 -8.99 -7.65
N ARG A 13 -30.05 -7.89 -7.13
CA ARG A 13 -30.40 -6.54 -7.57
C ARG A 13 -29.87 -6.23 -8.98
N ALA A 14 -28.68 -6.70 -9.33
CA ALA A 14 -28.14 -6.60 -10.68
C ALA A 14 -28.92 -7.45 -11.68
N ALA A 15 -29.31 -8.68 -11.32
CA ALA A 15 -30.11 -9.56 -12.16
C ALA A 15 -31.55 -9.05 -12.36
N ALA A 16 -32.16 -8.42 -11.34
CA ALA A 16 -33.51 -7.83 -11.45
C ALA A 16 -33.52 -6.56 -12.33
N ALA A 17 -32.42 -5.78 -12.34
CA ALA A 17 -32.27 -4.62 -13.21
C ALA A 17 -32.14 -5.02 -14.69
N CYS A 18 -31.45 -6.12 -15.00
CA CYS A 18 -31.35 -6.64 -16.37
C CYS A 18 -32.65 -7.27 -16.88
N ALA A 19 -33.46 -7.90 -16.01
CA ALA A 19 -34.74 -8.50 -16.40
C ALA A 19 -35.83 -7.45 -16.64
N ALA A 20 -35.78 -6.29 -15.99
CA ALA A 20 -36.74 -5.21 -16.16
C ALA A 20 -36.56 -4.44 -17.49
N LEU A 21 -35.39 -4.49 -18.10
CA LEU A 21 -35.11 -3.82 -19.38
C LEU A 21 -35.52 -4.60 -20.61
N LEU A 22 -35.92 -5.87 -20.47
CA LEU A 22 -36.34 -6.74 -21.60
C LEU A 22 -37.85 -6.84 -21.80
N LEU A 23 -38.68 -6.19 -20.97
CA LEU A 23 -40.16 -6.29 -21.03
C LEU A 23 -40.90 -4.97 -21.38
N LEU A 24 -40.20 -3.92 -21.80
CA LEU A 24 -40.81 -2.61 -22.14
C LEU A 24 -40.74 -2.24 -23.62
N GLY A 25 -40.73 -3.21 -24.49
CA GLY A 25 -40.67 -2.97 -25.92
C GLY A 25 -41.87 -3.53 -26.71
N LEU A 26 -43.13 -3.15 -26.44
CA LEU A 26 -44.25 -3.27 -27.36
C LEU A 26 -45.47 -2.49 -26.81
N ALA A 27 -45.47 -1.18 -26.98
CA ALA A 27 -46.69 -0.39 -26.99
C ALA A 27 -46.53 0.71 -28.05
N SER A 28 -47.07 0.46 -29.20
CA SER A 28 -47.23 1.44 -30.29
C SER A 28 -48.27 2.50 -29.88
N GLY A 29 -47.78 3.68 -29.50
CA GLY A 29 -48.59 4.87 -29.29
C GLY A 29 -48.18 5.95 -30.29
N THR A 30 -49.09 6.31 -31.18
CA THR A 30 -48.98 7.44 -32.10
C THR A 30 -49.00 8.75 -31.31
N GLY A 31 -47.86 9.36 -31.11
CA GLY A 31 -47.66 10.64 -30.44
C GLY A 31 -46.89 11.62 -31.33
N ALA A 32 -47.39 12.83 -31.46
CA ALA A 32 -46.90 13.91 -32.31
C ALA A 32 -45.39 14.12 -32.22
N ARG A 33 -44.74 14.21 -33.37
CA ARG A 33 -43.34 14.53 -33.54
C ARG A 33 -43.09 15.97 -33.07
N ALA A 34 -42.45 16.14 -31.91
CA ALA A 34 -41.82 17.41 -31.56
C ALA A 34 -40.66 17.68 -32.51
N ALA A 35 -40.51 18.92 -32.97
CA ALA A 35 -39.40 19.34 -33.81
C ALA A 35 -38.05 19.11 -33.10
N PRO A 36 -36.99 18.67 -33.82
CA PRO A 36 -35.70 18.46 -33.21
C PRO A 36 -35.17 19.80 -32.69
N VAL A 37 -34.86 19.84 -31.39
CA VAL A 37 -34.09 20.93 -30.80
C VAL A 37 -32.71 20.92 -31.47
N PRO A 38 -32.24 22.06 -32.05
CA PRO A 38 -30.92 22.09 -32.67
C PRO A 38 -29.87 21.70 -31.64
N ALA A 39 -29.01 20.75 -31.99
CA ALA A 39 -27.87 20.38 -31.17
C ALA A 39 -27.02 21.63 -30.90
N PRO A 40 -26.55 21.86 -29.67
CA PRO A 40 -25.65 22.98 -29.37
C PRO A 40 -24.45 22.87 -30.30
N THR A 41 -24.14 23.94 -31.02
CA THR A 41 -22.95 24.06 -31.84
C THR A 41 -21.74 23.75 -30.96
N PRO A 42 -20.88 22.79 -31.31
CA PRO A 42 -19.70 22.50 -30.51
C PRO A 42 -18.85 23.77 -30.42
N THR A 43 -18.66 24.31 -29.23
CA THR A 43 -17.68 25.37 -28.96
C THR A 43 -16.31 24.82 -29.39
N PRO A 44 -15.55 25.52 -30.22
CA PRO A 44 -14.23 25.04 -30.60
C PRO A 44 -13.42 24.83 -29.31
N SER A 45 -12.98 23.58 -29.08
CA SER A 45 -12.01 23.27 -28.03
C SER A 45 -10.77 24.12 -28.25
N PRO A 46 -10.18 24.71 -27.20
CA PRO A 46 -8.91 25.40 -27.35
C PRO A 46 -7.93 24.45 -28.03
N THR A 47 -7.19 24.96 -29.01
CA THR A 47 -6.22 24.19 -29.78
C THR A 47 -5.22 23.58 -28.80
N GLN A 48 -5.30 22.28 -28.56
CA GLN A 48 -4.34 21.57 -27.73
C GLN A 48 -2.97 21.68 -28.39
N ALA A 49 -1.93 21.97 -27.60
CA ALA A 49 -0.56 21.87 -28.06
C ALA A 49 -0.28 20.43 -28.54
N ALA A 50 0.46 20.29 -29.62
CA ALA A 50 0.89 18.96 -30.06
C ALA A 50 1.77 18.32 -28.97
N LEU A 51 1.62 17.00 -28.78
CA LEU A 51 2.52 16.25 -27.90
C LEU A 51 3.96 16.32 -28.45
N ASP A 52 4.92 16.35 -27.52
CA ASP A 52 6.34 16.21 -27.88
C ASP A 52 6.53 14.96 -28.76
N PRO A 53 7.23 15.05 -29.89
CA PRO A 53 7.48 13.90 -30.78
C PRO A 53 8.09 12.68 -30.07
N ARG A 54 8.91 12.89 -29.05
CA ARG A 54 9.50 11.81 -28.23
C ARG A 54 8.43 11.00 -27.49
N ILE A 55 7.32 11.64 -27.07
CA ILE A 55 6.17 10.95 -26.43
C ILE A 55 5.44 10.08 -27.46
N THR A 56 5.19 10.62 -28.65
CA THR A 56 4.50 9.87 -29.71
C THR A 56 5.35 8.71 -30.24
N GLU A 57 6.67 8.85 -30.25
CA GLU A 57 7.61 7.77 -30.57
C GLU A 57 7.51 6.61 -29.56
N ILE A 58 7.51 6.94 -28.25
CA ILE A 58 7.29 5.93 -27.21
C ILE A 58 5.94 5.23 -27.41
N MET A 59 4.85 5.99 -27.58
CA MET A 59 3.52 5.43 -27.75
C MET A 59 3.37 4.55 -29.00
N GLY A 60 4.23 4.76 -30.01
CA GLY A 60 4.27 3.99 -31.26
C GLY A 60 5.09 2.70 -31.22
N LYS A 61 5.73 2.34 -30.10
CA LYS A 61 6.51 1.11 -29.96
C LYS A 61 5.65 -0.15 -30.17
N PRO A 62 6.25 -1.26 -30.62
CA PRO A 62 5.51 -2.52 -30.88
C PRO A 62 4.71 -3.04 -29.70
N GLU A 63 5.20 -2.86 -28.47
CA GLU A 63 4.58 -3.31 -27.22
C GLU A 63 3.23 -2.65 -26.99
N TYR A 64 2.99 -1.50 -27.59
CA TYR A 64 1.76 -0.70 -27.42
C TYR A 64 0.79 -0.77 -28.60
N ARG A 65 1.06 -1.61 -29.60
CA ARG A 65 0.23 -1.69 -30.83
C ARG A 65 -1.26 -1.92 -30.56
N HIS A 66 -1.59 -2.66 -29.51
CA HIS A 66 -2.95 -3.01 -29.12
C HIS A 66 -3.37 -2.37 -27.79
N ALA A 67 -2.53 -1.47 -27.27
CA ALA A 67 -2.74 -0.83 -25.99
C ALA A 67 -3.60 0.45 -26.13
N GLN A 68 -4.21 0.85 -25.04
CA GLN A 68 -4.93 2.10 -24.90
C GLN A 68 -4.16 3.07 -24.03
N TRP A 69 -3.81 4.23 -24.57
CA TRP A 69 -3.16 5.31 -23.87
C TRP A 69 -4.16 6.32 -23.31
N GLY A 70 -3.95 6.78 -22.07
CA GLY A 70 -4.64 7.90 -21.45
C GLY A 70 -3.64 8.95 -20.98
N LEU A 71 -3.92 10.23 -21.21
CA LEU A 71 -3.08 11.33 -20.76
C LEU A 71 -3.92 12.56 -20.44
N LEU A 72 -3.56 13.25 -19.38
CA LEU A 72 -4.08 14.58 -19.08
C LEU A 72 -3.01 15.37 -18.37
N GLN A 73 -2.70 16.57 -18.88
CA GLN A 73 -1.86 17.57 -18.24
C GLN A 73 -2.63 18.86 -18.13
N THR A 74 -2.62 19.48 -16.94
CA THR A 74 -3.25 20.78 -16.70
C THR A 74 -2.27 21.75 -16.08
N GLY A 75 -2.38 23.01 -16.45
CA GLY A 75 -1.53 24.08 -15.96
C GLY A 75 -1.79 24.43 -14.47
N PRO A 76 -0.89 25.20 -13.86
CA PRO A 76 -0.84 25.36 -12.41
C PRO A 76 -1.91 26.31 -11.82
N ALA A 77 -2.31 27.35 -12.53
CA ALA A 77 -3.10 28.43 -11.93
C ALA A 77 -4.59 28.30 -12.19
N ASP A 78 -4.97 27.97 -13.40
CA ASP A 78 -6.36 27.96 -13.88
C ASP A 78 -6.88 26.56 -14.22
N GLY A 79 -5.98 25.53 -14.11
CA GLY A 79 -6.29 24.18 -14.51
C GLY A 79 -6.55 24.02 -16.01
N GLY A 80 -6.08 24.97 -16.83
CA GLY A 80 -6.19 24.91 -18.29
C GLY A 80 -5.58 23.62 -18.83
N VAL A 81 -6.29 22.94 -19.75
CA VAL A 81 -5.81 21.69 -20.34
C VAL A 81 -4.68 22.00 -21.33
N LEU A 82 -3.49 21.46 -21.06
CA LEU A 82 -2.33 21.57 -21.92
C LEU A 82 -2.29 20.40 -22.91
N HIS A 83 -2.39 19.17 -22.41
CA HIS A 83 -2.43 17.95 -23.20
C HIS A 83 -3.53 17.03 -22.72
N SER A 84 -4.21 16.33 -23.63
CA SER A 84 -5.34 15.45 -23.30
C SER A 84 -5.47 14.32 -24.31
N LEU A 85 -5.57 13.09 -23.79
CA LEU A 85 -5.89 11.89 -24.53
C LEU A 85 -6.83 11.03 -23.66
N PHE A 86 -8.08 10.84 -24.10
CA PHE A 86 -9.12 10.09 -23.40
C PHE A 86 -9.28 10.42 -21.89
N PRO A 87 -9.36 11.71 -21.49
CA PRO A 87 -9.31 12.12 -20.09
C PRO A 87 -10.53 11.66 -19.26
N GLY A 88 -11.63 11.31 -19.89
CA GLY A 88 -12.87 10.84 -19.27
C GLY A 88 -13.12 9.33 -19.41
N GLN A 89 -12.19 8.58 -19.98
CA GLN A 89 -12.32 7.12 -20.09
C GLN A 89 -11.71 6.43 -18.87
N PHE A 90 -12.26 5.27 -18.51
CA PHE A 90 -11.76 4.46 -17.43
C PHE A 90 -10.49 3.71 -17.82
N PHE A 91 -9.49 3.80 -16.94
CA PHE A 91 -8.27 3.03 -16.96
C PHE A 91 -8.14 2.22 -15.67
N ILE A 92 -7.40 1.12 -15.71
CA ILE A 92 -6.97 0.43 -14.50
C ILE A 92 -5.95 1.33 -13.81
N PRO A 93 -6.21 1.82 -12.60
CA PRO A 93 -5.33 2.80 -11.96
C PRO A 93 -4.03 2.18 -11.43
N GLY A 94 -4.05 0.87 -11.13
CA GLY A 94 -2.99 0.30 -10.34
C GLY A 94 -2.76 1.13 -9.07
N SER A 95 -1.54 1.20 -8.60
CA SER A 95 -1.22 1.94 -7.37
C SER A 95 -1.38 3.47 -7.45
N THR A 96 -1.76 4.07 -8.59
CA THR A 96 -2.19 5.48 -8.60
C THR A 96 -3.52 5.69 -7.87
N ALA A 97 -4.32 4.63 -7.65
CA ALA A 97 -5.49 4.66 -6.76
C ALA A 97 -5.14 5.11 -5.32
N LYS A 98 -3.89 4.89 -4.87
CA LYS A 98 -3.42 5.36 -3.57
C LYS A 98 -3.45 6.88 -3.42
N LEU A 99 -3.51 7.63 -4.53
CA LEU A 99 -3.76 9.08 -4.48
C LEU A 99 -5.14 9.39 -3.88
N PHE A 100 -6.14 8.52 -4.06
CA PHE A 100 -7.46 8.68 -3.44
C PHE A 100 -7.47 8.17 -2.00
N SER A 101 -7.06 6.93 -1.77
CA SER A 101 -7.14 6.29 -0.44
C SER A 101 -6.28 7.00 0.60
N VAL A 102 -5.01 7.32 0.26
CA VAL A 102 -4.12 8.06 1.16
C VAL A 102 -4.64 9.48 1.41
N SER A 103 -5.17 10.15 0.38
CA SER A 103 -5.75 11.48 0.55
C SER A 103 -6.98 11.46 1.47
N GLY A 104 -7.86 10.49 1.30
CA GLY A 104 -9.02 10.29 2.18
C GLY A 104 -8.61 10.06 3.63
N THR A 105 -7.67 9.15 3.86
CA THR A 105 -7.15 8.87 5.21
C THR A 105 -6.44 10.08 5.81
N TRP A 106 -5.59 10.76 5.02
CA TRP A 106 -4.88 11.97 5.49
C TRP A 106 -5.83 13.07 5.93
N ARG A 107 -6.90 13.30 5.15
CA ARG A 107 -7.91 14.33 5.48
C ARG A 107 -8.85 13.92 6.61
N THR A 108 -9.04 12.62 6.81
CA THR A 108 -9.85 12.07 7.90
C THR A 108 -9.12 12.13 9.25
N LEU A 109 -7.86 11.70 9.27
CA LEU A 109 -7.06 11.65 10.51
C LEU A 109 -6.41 13.01 10.83
N GLY A 110 -5.96 13.73 9.82
CA GLY A 110 -5.15 14.95 9.97
C GLY A 110 -3.66 14.68 9.82
N THR A 111 -2.93 15.73 9.41
CA THR A 111 -1.49 15.68 9.11
C THR A 111 -0.65 15.24 10.31
N ASP A 112 -0.95 15.77 11.48
CA ASP A 112 -0.18 15.57 12.71
C ASP A 112 -0.75 14.44 13.60
N HIS A 113 -1.76 13.71 13.12
CA HIS A 113 -2.33 12.57 13.85
C HIS A 113 -1.27 11.54 14.21
N ARG A 114 -1.30 11.06 15.46
CA ARG A 114 -0.39 10.03 15.96
C ARG A 114 -1.16 8.89 16.58
N PHE A 115 -0.82 7.69 16.21
CA PHE A 115 -1.35 6.49 16.85
C PHE A 115 -0.73 6.34 18.24
N VAL A 116 -1.56 6.06 19.24
CA VAL A 116 -1.10 5.78 20.60
C VAL A 116 -1.50 4.34 20.94
N THR A 117 -0.53 3.45 21.00
CA THR A 117 -0.72 2.02 21.29
C THR A 117 -0.42 1.79 22.77
N PRO A 118 -1.44 1.68 23.66
CA PRO A 118 -1.25 1.53 25.11
C PRO A 118 -1.10 0.07 25.52
N VAL A 119 -0.50 -0.13 26.71
CA VAL A 119 -0.55 -1.37 27.46
C VAL A 119 -1.23 -1.07 28.81
N TYR A 120 -2.28 -1.80 29.12
CA TYR A 120 -3.01 -1.70 30.38
C TYR A 120 -2.70 -2.87 31.30
N ALA A 121 -2.65 -2.61 32.62
CA ALA A 121 -2.64 -3.66 33.64
C ALA A 121 -4.06 -4.01 34.01
N VAL A 122 -4.47 -5.26 33.76
CA VAL A 122 -5.82 -5.77 34.00
C VAL A 122 -5.74 -6.82 35.10
N GLY A 123 -6.14 -6.47 36.31
CA GLY A 123 -6.04 -7.32 37.48
C GLY A 123 -5.63 -6.55 38.72
N GLN A 124 -5.18 -7.28 39.76
CA GLN A 124 -4.76 -6.70 41.02
C GLN A 124 -3.23 -6.60 41.10
N ARG A 125 -2.71 -5.44 41.44
CA ARG A 125 -1.29 -5.25 41.67
C ARG A 125 -0.98 -5.26 43.15
N THR A 126 -0.01 -6.12 43.57
CA THR A 126 0.54 -6.17 44.90
C THR A 126 2.03 -6.00 44.84
N GLY A 127 2.55 -4.83 45.26
CA GLY A 127 3.96 -4.49 45.12
C GLY A 127 4.39 -4.46 43.64
N ALA A 128 5.33 -5.32 43.29
CA ALA A 128 5.87 -5.45 41.92
C ALA A 128 5.22 -6.56 41.08
N THR A 129 4.22 -7.29 41.67
CA THR A 129 3.51 -8.36 40.98
C THR A 129 2.13 -7.90 40.55
N LEU A 130 1.81 -8.14 39.28
CA LEU A 130 0.45 -8.06 38.73
C LEU A 130 -0.14 -9.46 38.69
N THR A 131 -1.21 -9.71 39.47
CA THR A 131 -2.05 -10.91 39.36
C THR A 131 -3.19 -10.61 38.37
N GLY A 132 -2.99 -11.03 37.11
CA GLY A 132 -3.82 -10.68 35.96
C GLY A 132 -2.97 -10.47 34.71
N ASP A 133 -3.49 -9.72 33.75
CA ASP A 133 -2.95 -9.65 32.41
C ASP A 133 -2.41 -8.25 32.06
N LEU A 134 -1.52 -8.21 31.06
CA LEU A 134 -1.13 -7.00 30.36
C LEU A 134 -1.81 -6.97 29.00
N ASP A 135 -2.70 -6.02 28.78
CA ASP A 135 -3.44 -5.90 27.53
C ASP A 135 -2.81 -4.85 26.62
N LEU A 136 -2.26 -5.30 25.49
CA LEU A 136 -1.75 -4.45 24.40
C LEU A 136 -2.91 -4.10 23.45
N VAL A 137 -3.33 -2.84 23.44
CA VAL A 137 -4.48 -2.40 22.63
C VAL A 137 -3.99 -1.87 21.29
N ALA A 138 -4.22 -2.65 20.25
CA ALA A 138 -3.81 -2.32 18.90
C ALA A 138 -4.61 -1.15 18.32
N GLN A 139 -3.94 -0.19 17.66
CA GLN A 139 -4.52 1.07 17.21
C GLN A 139 -4.35 1.32 15.69
N GLY A 140 -3.94 0.31 14.91
CA GLY A 140 -3.69 0.49 13.47
C GLY A 140 -2.42 1.28 13.17
N ASP A 141 -1.43 1.26 14.08
CA ASP A 141 -0.10 1.82 13.81
C ASP A 141 0.63 0.94 12.79
N LEU A 142 0.90 1.49 11.60
CA LEU A 142 1.45 0.75 10.47
C LEU A 142 2.84 0.14 10.75
N THR A 143 3.65 0.75 11.61
CA THR A 143 5.03 0.33 11.83
C THR A 143 5.36 -0.04 13.26
N LEU A 144 4.54 0.35 14.22
CA LEU A 144 4.74 0.19 15.67
C LEU A 144 6.23 0.43 16.07
N GLY A 145 6.81 1.52 15.53
CA GLY A 145 8.19 1.92 15.82
C GLY A 145 9.27 1.19 15.03
N GLY A 146 8.94 0.13 14.31
CA GLY A 146 9.93 -0.70 13.58
C GLY A 146 10.64 0.01 12.42
N ARG A 147 10.14 1.16 12.00
CA ARG A 147 10.73 2.02 10.97
C ARG A 147 10.99 3.45 11.45
N THR A 148 10.84 3.71 12.76
CA THR A 148 10.98 5.07 13.29
C THR A 148 12.44 5.41 13.53
N ARG A 149 12.93 6.48 12.86
CA ARG A 149 14.25 7.04 13.05
C ARG A 149 14.33 7.92 14.30
N PRO A 150 15.55 8.22 14.80
CA PRO A 150 15.72 9.10 15.97
C PRO A 150 15.14 10.51 15.80
N ASP A 151 15.10 11.02 14.57
CA ASP A 151 14.52 12.33 14.22
C ASP A 151 12.98 12.32 14.12
N GLY A 152 12.34 11.18 14.36
CA GLY A 152 10.90 11.01 14.29
C GLY A 152 10.36 10.78 12.87
N THR A 153 11.21 10.64 11.87
CA THR A 153 10.77 10.26 10.52
C THR A 153 10.60 8.75 10.39
N VAL A 154 9.90 8.31 9.35
CA VAL A 154 9.73 6.89 9.02
C VAL A 154 10.70 6.49 7.90
N ALA A 155 11.49 5.45 8.16
CA ALA A 155 12.44 4.90 7.19
C ALA A 155 11.74 4.13 6.07
N TYR A 156 12.31 4.22 4.87
CA TYR A 156 11.96 3.39 3.72
C TYR A 156 13.19 3.20 2.82
N THR A 157 13.13 2.21 1.94
CA THR A 157 14.10 1.99 0.86
C THR A 157 13.38 2.16 -0.48
N ASP A 158 14.11 2.45 -1.55
CA ASP A 158 13.50 2.70 -2.87
C ASP A 158 12.72 1.50 -3.40
N LEU A 159 13.20 0.28 -3.15
CA LEU A 159 12.46 -0.96 -3.34
C LEU A 159 12.32 -1.67 -1.99
N ASP A 160 11.16 -1.55 -1.42
CA ASP A 160 10.85 -1.98 -0.07
C ASP A 160 10.72 -3.51 0.06
N HIS A 161 10.98 -4.05 1.27
CA HIS A 161 10.90 -5.48 1.56
C HIS A 161 9.51 -6.08 1.27
N THR A 162 8.45 -5.28 1.29
CA THR A 162 7.10 -5.73 0.94
C THR A 162 6.97 -6.21 -0.51
N TYR A 163 7.95 -5.90 -1.37
CA TYR A 163 8.05 -6.34 -2.76
C TYR A 163 9.13 -7.41 -2.98
N ALA A 164 9.73 -7.95 -1.91
CA ALA A 164 10.87 -8.86 -2.02
C ALA A 164 10.57 -10.16 -2.77
N ASN A 165 9.30 -10.59 -2.78
CA ASN A 165 8.87 -11.79 -3.51
C ASN A 165 8.51 -11.50 -4.97
N ASP A 166 8.23 -10.23 -5.32
CA ASP A 166 7.79 -9.82 -6.66
C ASP A 166 8.97 -9.36 -7.52
N PHE A 167 9.93 -8.63 -6.91
CA PHE A 167 11.05 -8.04 -7.64
C PHE A 167 12.40 -8.34 -6.96
N PRO A 168 13.45 -8.63 -7.74
CA PRO A 168 14.81 -8.69 -7.19
C PRO A 168 15.27 -7.28 -6.79
N GLY A 169 16.19 -7.22 -5.79
CA GLY A 169 16.80 -5.96 -5.36
C GLY A 169 16.05 -5.23 -4.24
N ALA A 170 14.98 -5.80 -3.70
CA ALA A 170 14.36 -5.29 -2.48
C ALA A 170 15.35 -5.33 -1.30
N THR A 171 15.29 -4.29 -0.46
CA THR A 171 16.22 -4.09 0.64
C THR A 171 15.50 -3.79 1.95
N LEU A 172 16.21 -4.02 3.06
CA LEU A 172 15.72 -3.77 4.41
C LEU A 172 16.15 -2.38 4.90
N THR A 173 15.28 -1.74 5.67
CA THR A 173 15.69 -0.61 6.50
C THR A 173 16.53 -1.12 7.69
N PRO A 174 17.48 -0.32 8.22
CA PRO A 174 18.34 -0.76 9.31
C PRO A 174 17.64 -0.80 10.67
N GLU A 175 16.48 -0.20 10.81
CA GLU A 175 15.74 -0.08 12.07
C GLU A 175 15.34 -1.47 12.59
N ASN A 176 15.28 -1.60 13.94
CA ASN A 176 14.81 -2.82 14.59
C ASN A 176 13.28 -2.93 14.47
N PRO A 177 12.74 -3.96 13.81
CA PRO A 177 11.31 -4.13 13.64
C PRO A 177 10.53 -4.29 14.96
N LEU A 178 11.20 -4.64 16.06
CA LEU A 178 10.61 -4.78 17.39
C LEU A 178 10.81 -3.53 18.29
N ALA A 179 11.33 -2.42 17.77
CA ALA A 179 11.71 -1.25 18.58
C ALA A 179 10.56 -0.70 19.43
N GLY A 180 9.33 -0.64 18.91
CA GLY A 180 8.14 -0.20 19.65
C GLY A 180 7.75 -1.18 20.74
N ILE A 181 7.77 -2.46 20.45
CA ILE A 181 7.52 -3.54 21.43
C ILE A 181 8.54 -3.49 22.58
N ASP A 182 9.83 -3.37 22.25
CA ASP A 182 10.89 -3.23 23.26
C ASP A 182 10.72 -1.96 24.12
N ARG A 183 10.25 -0.86 23.50
CA ARG A 183 9.96 0.39 24.23
C ARG A 183 8.80 0.22 25.20
N LEU A 184 7.72 -0.46 24.78
CA LEU A 184 6.59 -0.78 25.64
C LEU A 184 7.02 -1.64 26.83
N ALA A 185 7.81 -2.69 26.60
CA ALA A 185 8.32 -3.57 27.66
C ALA A 185 9.15 -2.82 28.70
N ARG A 186 10.06 -1.91 28.26
CA ARG A 186 10.82 -1.06 29.19
C ARG A 186 9.93 -0.15 30.03
N GLN A 187 8.84 0.39 29.46
CA GLN A 187 7.91 1.24 30.22
C GLN A 187 7.11 0.42 31.23
N VAL A 188 6.66 -0.79 30.88
CA VAL A 188 6.06 -1.71 31.85
C VAL A 188 7.00 -1.97 33.02
N ARG A 189 8.28 -2.25 32.75
CA ARG A 189 9.30 -2.41 33.80
C ARG A 189 9.47 -1.15 34.64
N ALA A 190 9.51 0.02 34.00
CA ALA A 190 9.66 1.32 34.66
C ALA A 190 8.43 1.70 35.52
N SER A 191 7.23 1.15 35.22
CA SER A 191 6.05 1.30 36.06
C SER A 191 6.16 0.55 37.40
N GLY A 192 7.23 -0.24 37.58
CA GLY A 192 7.52 -1.01 38.79
C GLY A 192 6.97 -2.44 38.76
N ILE A 193 6.41 -2.91 37.64
CA ILE A 193 5.99 -4.31 37.47
C ILE A 193 7.24 -5.13 37.09
N THR A 194 7.51 -6.20 37.88
CA THR A 194 8.59 -7.16 37.61
C THR A 194 8.10 -8.57 37.38
N ARG A 195 6.80 -8.81 37.72
CA ARG A 195 6.15 -10.10 37.56
C ARG A 195 4.69 -9.94 37.14
N VAL A 196 4.28 -10.74 36.20
CA VAL A 196 2.89 -10.88 35.76
C VAL A 196 2.48 -12.33 35.96
N ASP A 197 1.64 -12.56 36.96
CA ASP A 197 0.99 -13.87 37.22
C ASP A 197 -0.29 -13.94 36.39
N GLY A 198 -0.10 -14.13 35.10
CA GLY A 198 -1.12 -14.12 34.06
C GLY A 198 -0.47 -14.07 32.69
N ASP A 199 -1.05 -13.32 31.77
CA ASP A 199 -0.72 -13.33 30.37
C ASP A 199 -0.45 -11.92 29.82
N VAL A 200 -0.02 -11.85 28.55
CA VAL A 200 -0.13 -10.70 27.67
C VAL A 200 -1.26 -10.99 26.70
N ILE A 201 -2.17 -10.04 26.51
CA ILE A 201 -3.30 -10.20 25.58
C ILE A 201 -3.25 -9.05 24.58
N VAL A 202 -3.34 -9.38 23.30
CA VAL A 202 -3.47 -8.37 22.22
C VAL A 202 -4.94 -8.13 21.97
N ASP A 203 -5.38 -6.90 22.16
CA ASP A 203 -6.72 -6.45 21.81
C ASP A 203 -6.72 -5.94 20.35
N SER A 204 -7.28 -6.74 19.46
CA SER A 204 -7.43 -6.45 18.03
C SER A 204 -8.87 -6.09 17.65
N ARG A 205 -9.67 -5.55 18.58
CA ARG A 205 -11.09 -5.21 18.33
C ARG A 205 -11.31 -3.88 17.62
N LEU A 206 -10.25 -3.13 17.29
CA LEU A 206 -10.35 -1.83 16.62
C LEU A 206 -11.17 -1.92 15.32
N PHE A 207 -10.91 -2.94 14.52
CA PHE A 207 -11.69 -3.31 13.32
C PHE A 207 -11.55 -4.81 13.02
N ALA A 208 -12.52 -5.36 12.31
CA ALA A 208 -12.47 -6.72 11.80
C ALA A 208 -11.62 -6.77 10.50
N PRO A 209 -10.69 -7.74 10.37
CA PRO A 209 -9.98 -7.94 9.10
C PRO A 209 -10.95 -8.24 7.96
N ASP A 210 -10.76 -7.59 6.81
CA ASP A 210 -11.53 -7.81 5.60
C ASP A 210 -10.65 -8.48 4.53
N PRO A 211 -10.93 -9.74 4.14
CA PRO A 211 -10.12 -10.48 3.18
C PRO A 211 -10.22 -9.94 1.74
N ILE A 212 -11.17 -9.03 1.42
CA ILE A 212 -11.21 -8.34 0.12
C ILE A 212 -10.04 -7.37 0.01
N LEU A 213 -9.58 -6.81 1.13
CA LEU A 213 -8.42 -5.95 1.21
C LEU A 213 -7.15 -6.81 1.29
N ASP A 214 -6.56 -7.15 0.15
CA ASP A 214 -5.31 -7.91 0.07
C ASP A 214 -4.11 -6.99 -0.24
N PRO A 215 -3.00 -6.95 0.57
CA PRO A 215 -2.85 -7.65 1.85
C PRO A 215 -3.85 -7.14 2.89
N THR A 216 -4.35 -8.10 3.71
CA THR A 216 -5.40 -7.83 4.70
C THR A 216 -4.86 -7.04 5.89
N PRO A 217 -5.38 -5.84 6.17
CA PRO A 217 -5.00 -5.08 7.35
C PRO A 217 -5.46 -5.76 8.64
N THR A 218 -4.66 -5.62 9.68
CA THR A 218 -4.99 -6.01 11.04
C THR A 218 -4.74 -4.84 12.00
N PRO A 219 -5.44 -4.74 13.14
CA PRO A 219 -5.21 -3.67 14.10
C PRO A 219 -3.79 -3.61 14.66
N LEU A 220 -3.12 -4.76 14.84
CA LEU A 220 -1.71 -4.85 15.19
C LEU A 220 -0.89 -5.20 13.95
N ILE A 221 0.14 -4.40 13.68
CA ILE A 221 1.10 -4.62 12.60
C ILE A 221 2.52 -4.52 13.17
N VAL A 222 3.30 -5.59 12.98
CA VAL A 222 4.72 -5.64 13.34
C VAL A 222 5.51 -6.08 12.12
N ASN A 223 6.48 -5.29 11.67
CA ASN A 223 7.27 -5.56 10.47
C ASN A 223 6.40 -5.86 9.23
N ASP A 224 5.36 -5.04 9.03
CA ASP A 224 4.38 -5.20 7.94
C ASP A 224 3.70 -6.60 7.93
N ASN A 225 3.67 -7.27 9.09
CA ASN A 225 3.26 -8.66 9.29
C ASN A 225 4.03 -9.66 8.41
N LEU A 226 5.35 -9.42 8.26
CA LEU A 226 6.26 -10.23 7.47
C LEU A 226 7.47 -10.70 8.30
N ILE A 227 7.97 -11.87 7.97
CA ILE A 227 9.31 -12.35 8.35
C ILE A 227 10.24 -12.12 7.17
N ASP A 228 11.26 -11.30 7.35
CA ASP A 228 12.30 -11.04 6.35
C ASP A 228 13.34 -12.17 6.34
N LEU A 229 13.74 -12.61 5.15
CA LEU A 229 14.63 -13.75 4.91
C LEU A 229 15.74 -13.32 3.96
N LEU A 230 16.88 -12.87 4.51
CA LEU A 230 18.01 -12.37 3.73
C LEU A 230 19.00 -13.51 3.48
N THR A 231 19.15 -13.91 2.22
CA THR A 231 20.11 -14.95 1.80
C THR A 231 21.31 -14.32 1.11
N THR A 232 22.51 -14.61 1.61
CA THR A 232 23.79 -14.15 1.04
C THR A 232 24.57 -15.35 0.50
N PRO A 233 25.19 -15.27 -0.69
CA PRO A 233 26.04 -16.32 -1.19
C PRO A 233 27.12 -16.72 -0.18
N GLY A 234 27.48 -18.01 -0.14
CA GLY A 234 28.66 -18.49 0.57
C GLY A 234 29.94 -18.23 -0.25
N ASP A 235 31.07 -18.62 0.31
CA ASP A 235 32.40 -18.22 -0.18
C ASP A 235 32.79 -18.89 -1.52
N ARG A 236 32.10 -19.96 -1.96
CA ARG A 236 32.35 -20.68 -3.21
C ARG A 236 31.12 -21.47 -3.67
N ALA A 237 31.09 -21.81 -4.94
CA ALA A 237 30.09 -22.73 -5.48
C ALA A 237 30.08 -24.07 -4.72
N GLY A 238 28.87 -24.58 -4.44
CA GLY A 238 28.62 -25.76 -3.62
C GLY A 238 28.52 -25.50 -2.11
N ALA A 239 29.01 -24.37 -1.61
CA ALA A 239 28.89 -24.01 -0.19
C ALA A 239 27.43 -23.67 0.18
N ASP A 240 27.11 -23.78 1.47
CA ASP A 240 25.82 -23.30 1.98
C ASP A 240 25.76 -21.78 1.88
N ALA A 241 24.63 -21.24 1.42
CA ALA A 241 24.36 -19.84 1.51
C ALA A 241 24.04 -19.45 2.96
N ARG A 242 24.46 -18.26 3.36
CA ARG A 242 24.16 -17.70 4.68
C ARG A 242 22.77 -17.11 4.71
N LEU A 243 22.00 -17.45 5.75
CA LEU A 243 20.68 -16.91 5.99
C LEU A 243 20.67 -16.05 7.25
N ASP A 244 20.20 -14.84 7.15
CA ASP A 244 19.71 -14.05 8.28
C ASP A 244 18.21 -13.78 8.13
N TRP A 245 17.51 -13.65 9.27
CA TRP A 245 16.08 -13.40 9.25
C TRP A 245 15.63 -12.55 10.44
N ARG A 246 14.54 -11.80 10.26
CA ARG A 246 13.97 -10.93 11.29
C ARG A 246 12.46 -10.71 11.05
N PRO A 247 11.67 -10.31 12.09
CA PRO A 247 12.05 -10.35 13.50
C PRO A 247 12.07 -11.79 14.02
N LYS A 248 13.01 -12.11 14.95
CA LYS A 248 13.14 -13.43 15.58
C LYS A 248 12.23 -13.46 16.81
N VAL A 249 11.10 -14.15 16.69
CA VAL A 249 10.07 -14.30 17.72
C VAL A 249 9.58 -15.75 17.71
N ALA A 250 9.46 -16.39 18.87
CA ALA A 250 8.89 -17.74 18.97
C ALA A 250 7.41 -17.74 18.52
N PRO A 251 6.85 -18.83 18.01
CA PRO A 251 7.51 -20.12 17.71
C PRO A 251 8.12 -20.18 16.31
N TYR A 252 8.31 -19.02 15.64
CA TYR A 252 8.86 -19.00 14.28
C TYR A 252 10.24 -19.63 14.23
N ALA A 253 10.46 -20.55 13.30
CA ALA A 253 11.73 -21.18 13.03
C ALA A 253 11.99 -21.20 11.53
N VAL A 254 13.18 -20.74 11.14
CA VAL A 254 13.60 -20.63 9.76
C VAL A 254 14.76 -21.56 9.50
N THR A 255 14.67 -22.36 8.44
CA THR A 255 15.74 -23.28 7.99
C THR A 255 16.06 -23.01 6.52
N SER A 256 17.31 -23.23 6.12
CA SER A 256 17.76 -23.05 4.75
C SER A 256 18.56 -24.24 4.29
N THR A 257 18.30 -24.68 3.06
CA THR A 257 19.12 -25.64 2.31
C THR A 257 19.62 -25.01 0.99
N VAL A 258 19.60 -23.67 0.92
CA VAL A 258 20.07 -22.93 -0.27
C VAL A 258 21.57 -23.12 -0.43
N LYS A 259 21.99 -23.49 -1.65
CA LYS A 259 23.40 -23.61 -2.03
C LYS A 259 23.86 -22.45 -2.89
N THR A 260 25.11 -22.09 -2.76
CA THR A 260 25.77 -21.16 -3.67
C THR A 260 26.04 -21.85 -5.00
N ALA A 261 25.54 -21.31 -6.09
CA ALA A 261 25.82 -21.79 -7.45
C ALA A 261 27.02 -21.06 -8.06
N ALA A 262 27.51 -21.49 -9.21
CA ALA A 262 28.56 -20.79 -9.93
C ALA A 262 28.11 -19.35 -10.30
N ALA A 263 29.08 -18.45 -10.46
CA ALA A 263 28.85 -17.10 -10.95
C ALA A 263 28.12 -17.11 -12.30
N GLY A 264 27.20 -16.15 -12.53
CA GLY A 264 26.39 -16.07 -13.74
C GLY A 264 25.25 -17.11 -13.84
N THR A 265 25.06 -17.98 -12.85
CA THR A 265 23.93 -18.92 -12.80
C THR A 265 22.67 -18.21 -12.34
N PRO A 266 21.48 -18.50 -12.89
CA PRO A 266 20.23 -17.94 -12.39
C PRO A 266 20.01 -18.25 -10.91
N THR A 267 19.72 -17.23 -10.11
CA THR A 267 19.33 -17.39 -8.70
C THR A 267 17.86 -17.83 -8.64
N ASN A 268 17.60 -18.92 -7.91
CA ASN A 268 16.25 -19.43 -7.68
C ASN A 268 16.11 -19.90 -6.24
N ILE A 269 15.40 -19.10 -5.41
CA ILE A 269 15.13 -19.42 -4.01
C ILE A 269 13.62 -19.53 -3.82
N THR A 270 13.19 -20.70 -3.37
CA THR A 270 11.80 -21.00 -3.00
C THR A 270 11.65 -20.92 -1.49
N VAL A 271 10.61 -20.24 -1.03
CA VAL A 271 10.18 -20.16 0.37
C VAL A 271 8.93 -21.02 0.53
N THR A 272 8.94 -21.93 1.49
CA THR A 272 7.77 -22.74 1.86
C THR A 272 7.47 -22.58 3.34
N THR A 273 6.17 -22.62 3.69
CA THR A 273 5.71 -22.50 5.07
C THR A 273 4.84 -23.69 5.47
N THR A 274 4.98 -24.14 6.71
CA THR A 274 4.13 -25.17 7.34
C THR A 274 3.73 -24.73 8.74
N ASP A 275 2.94 -25.55 9.44
CA ASP A 275 2.52 -25.34 10.83
C ASP A 275 1.89 -23.95 11.05
N GLY A 276 0.92 -23.60 10.20
CA GLY A 276 0.25 -22.31 10.26
C GLY A 276 1.15 -21.12 9.94
N GLY A 277 2.25 -21.33 9.18
CA GLY A 277 3.21 -20.27 8.80
C GLY A 277 4.41 -20.14 9.73
N THR A 278 4.47 -20.87 10.86
CA THR A 278 5.53 -20.71 11.86
C THR A 278 6.83 -21.48 11.53
N ARG A 279 6.77 -22.48 10.64
CA ARG A 279 7.94 -23.18 10.11
C ARG A 279 8.21 -22.71 8.69
N ILE A 280 9.34 -22.04 8.49
CA ILE A 280 9.74 -21.45 7.21
C ILE A 280 10.97 -22.17 6.71
N ARG A 281 10.93 -22.63 5.46
CA ARG A 281 12.06 -23.30 4.82
C ARG A 281 12.41 -22.62 3.50
N LEU A 282 13.71 -22.33 3.32
CA LEU A 282 14.26 -21.89 2.06
C LEU A 282 15.01 -23.04 1.38
N SER A 283 14.86 -23.14 0.07
CA SER A 283 15.57 -24.12 -0.76
C SER A 283 15.91 -23.52 -2.12
N GLY A 284 16.87 -24.15 -2.83
CA GLY A 284 17.27 -23.70 -4.16
C GLY A 284 18.72 -23.24 -4.22
N THR A 285 19.02 -22.25 -5.07
CA THR A 285 20.37 -21.77 -5.33
C THR A 285 20.45 -20.26 -5.42
N ILE A 286 21.59 -19.69 -5.01
CA ILE A 286 21.95 -18.28 -5.21
C ILE A 286 23.32 -18.22 -5.90
N ALA A 287 23.45 -17.43 -6.98
CA ALA A 287 24.72 -17.30 -7.70
C ALA A 287 25.81 -16.69 -6.80
N ALA A 288 27.06 -17.11 -6.98
CA ALA A 288 28.19 -16.64 -6.17
C ALA A 288 28.46 -15.13 -6.32
N ASP A 289 28.12 -14.57 -7.48
CA ASP A 289 28.25 -13.14 -7.81
C ASP A 289 26.94 -12.35 -7.56
N SER A 290 25.89 -13.01 -7.06
CA SER A 290 24.64 -12.33 -6.71
C SER A 290 24.81 -11.43 -5.50
N ALA A 291 24.19 -10.25 -5.53
CA ALA A 291 23.92 -9.50 -4.31
C ALA A 291 23.06 -10.34 -3.35
N PRO A 292 23.07 -10.04 -2.04
CA PRO A 292 22.16 -10.67 -1.11
C PRO A 292 20.70 -10.58 -1.60
N LEU A 293 19.96 -11.69 -1.56
CA LEU A 293 18.58 -11.75 -2.00
C LEU A 293 17.64 -11.79 -0.80
N LEU A 294 16.71 -10.85 -0.77
CA LEU A 294 15.65 -10.79 0.21
C LEU A 294 14.42 -11.57 -0.29
N ARG A 295 13.81 -12.32 0.61
CA ARG A 295 12.47 -12.90 0.49
C ARG A 295 11.69 -12.64 1.75
N THR A 296 10.38 -12.80 1.72
CA THR A 296 9.52 -12.65 2.89
C THR A 296 8.56 -13.82 3.04
N ALA A 297 8.14 -14.06 4.29
CA ALA A 297 7.05 -14.99 4.61
C ALA A 297 6.02 -14.26 5.49
N PRO A 298 4.70 -14.50 5.33
CA PRO A 298 3.68 -13.79 6.08
C PRO A 298 3.62 -14.26 7.54
N ILE A 299 3.35 -13.33 8.45
CA ILE A 299 2.88 -13.60 9.81
C ILE A 299 1.37 -13.81 9.73
N THR A 300 0.93 -15.05 9.89
CA THR A 300 -0.46 -15.47 9.66
C THR A 300 -1.40 -15.11 10.81
N ASP A 301 -0.88 -14.97 12.04
CA ASP A 301 -1.60 -14.51 13.22
C ASP A 301 -0.84 -13.36 13.90
N PRO A 302 -1.06 -12.10 13.48
CA PRO A 302 -0.40 -10.94 14.05
C PRO A 302 -0.68 -10.72 15.54
N ALA A 303 -1.85 -11.14 16.05
CA ALA A 303 -2.18 -10.99 17.48
C ALA A 303 -1.35 -11.96 18.33
N ALA A 304 -1.27 -13.23 17.94
CA ALA A 304 -0.43 -14.21 18.63
C ALA A 304 1.06 -13.83 18.51
N PHE A 305 1.50 -13.38 17.34
CA PHE A 305 2.86 -12.89 17.13
C PHE A 305 3.20 -11.71 18.06
N GLY A 306 2.34 -10.69 18.12
CA GLY A 306 2.55 -9.52 18.96
C GLY A 306 2.53 -9.83 20.45
N ARG A 307 1.65 -10.77 20.88
CA ARG A 307 1.63 -11.31 22.23
C ARG A 307 2.98 -11.91 22.61
N THR A 308 3.47 -12.84 21.78
CA THR A 308 4.75 -13.51 22.03
C THR A 308 5.90 -12.50 22.01
N ALA A 309 5.95 -11.61 21.02
CA ALA A 309 6.98 -10.57 20.92
C ALA A 309 7.03 -9.68 22.18
N LEU A 310 5.87 -9.32 22.75
CA LEU A 310 5.83 -8.52 23.96
C LEU A 310 6.23 -9.32 25.20
N ILE A 311 5.85 -10.60 25.32
CA ILE A 311 6.30 -11.48 26.44
C ILE A 311 7.83 -11.61 26.42
N GLU A 312 8.42 -11.87 25.25
CA GLU A 312 9.88 -11.97 25.11
C GLU A 312 10.58 -10.63 25.42
N ALA A 313 10.01 -9.50 24.96
CA ALA A 313 10.54 -8.18 25.24
C ALA A 313 10.46 -7.83 26.75
N LEU A 314 9.37 -8.20 27.40
CA LEU A 314 9.21 -8.09 28.86
C LEU A 314 10.29 -8.89 29.60
N GLY A 315 10.55 -10.13 29.16
CA GLY A 315 11.66 -10.96 29.70
C GLY A 315 13.01 -10.27 29.55
N ARG A 316 13.31 -9.71 28.37
CA ARG A 316 14.54 -8.91 28.15
C ARG A 316 14.62 -7.66 29.02
N ALA A 317 13.48 -7.06 29.35
CA ALA A 317 13.38 -5.90 30.24
C ALA A 317 13.39 -6.24 31.73
N GLY A 318 13.46 -7.53 32.11
CA GLY A 318 13.45 -8.00 33.49
C GLY A 318 12.04 -8.07 34.11
N VAL A 319 11.01 -8.32 33.28
CA VAL A 319 9.64 -8.61 33.72
C VAL A 319 9.32 -10.07 33.38
N ARG A 320 9.03 -10.88 34.39
CA ARG A 320 8.65 -12.28 34.20
C ARG A 320 7.14 -12.38 33.96
N VAL A 321 6.73 -12.98 32.88
CA VAL A 321 5.35 -13.38 32.59
C VAL A 321 5.22 -14.90 32.81
N THR A 322 4.14 -15.37 33.44
CA THR A 322 3.96 -16.82 33.75
C THR A 322 3.38 -17.59 32.56
N ALA A 323 2.68 -16.94 31.66
CA ALA A 323 2.13 -17.58 30.47
C ALA A 323 3.23 -18.09 29.53
N ASP A 324 2.94 -19.18 28.82
CA ASP A 324 3.80 -19.70 27.75
C ASP A 324 3.84 -18.69 26.57
N PRO A 325 5.04 -18.18 26.19
CA PRO A 325 5.15 -17.27 25.06
C PRO A 325 4.56 -17.82 23.75
N ALA A 326 4.71 -19.11 23.48
CA ALA A 326 4.26 -19.75 22.25
C ALA A 326 2.75 -20.06 22.21
N GLY A 327 2.01 -19.74 23.28
CA GLY A 327 0.56 -19.96 23.35
C GLY A 327 -0.23 -19.02 22.43
N PRO A 328 -1.49 -19.34 22.16
CA PRO A 328 -2.39 -18.48 21.37
C PRO A 328 -2.72 -17.19 22.13
N ASN A 329 -3.18 -16.16 21.41
CA ASN A 329 -3.69 -14.94 22.04
C ASN A 329 -5.06 -15.21 22.72
N PRO A 330 -5.19 -15.10 24.06
CA PRO A 330 -6.41 -15.45 24.79
C PRO A 330 -7.44 -14.31 24.78
N ALA A 331 -7.86 -13.85 23.60
CA ALA A 331 -8.73 -12.68 23.42
C ALA A 331 -10.09 -12.77 24.13
N ALA A 332 -10.56 -13.99 24.49
CA ALA A 332 -11.78 -14.19 25.27
C ALA A 332 -11.71 -13.63 26.71
N ARG A 333 -10.49 -13.35 27.21
CA ARG A 333 -10.23 -12.77 28.53
C ARG A 333 -10.20 -11.25 28.54
N LEU A 334 -10.25 -10.60 27.37
CA LEU A 334 -10.24 -9.15 27.28
C LEU A 334 -11.42 -8.53 28.05
N PRO A 335 -11.20 -7.42 28.79
CA PRO A 335 -12.28 -6.70 29.43
C PRO A 335 -13.17 -6.05 28.36
N ARG A 336 -14.37 -5.64 28.77
CA ARG A 336 -15.28 -4.91 27.90
C ARG A 336 -14.68 -3.60 27.44
N ASP A 337 -14.06 -2.86 28.36
CA ASP A 337 -13.40 -1.57 28.15
C ASP A 337 -12.19 -1.44 29.10
N TYR A 338 -11.48 -0.34 28.99
CA TYR A 338 -10.28 -0.04 29.79
C TYR A 338 -10.48 1.13 30.76
N ASP A 339 -11.73 1.54 30.99
CA ASP A 339 -12.05 2.64 31.90
C ASP A 339 -11.56 2.33 33.32
N GLY A 340 -10.84 3.30 33.91
CA GLY A 340 -10.27 3.16 35.27
C GLY A 340 -9.09 2.18 35.39
N ARG A 341 -8.65 1.52 34.30
CA ARG A 341 -7.50 0.60 34.36
C ARG A 341 -6.19 1.35 34.19
N PRO A 342 -5.15 1.00 34.97
CA PRO A 342 -3.85 1.65 34.86
C PRO A 342 -3.19 1.41 33.49
N ARG A 343 -2.91 2.48 32.75
CA ARG A 343 -2.05 2.44 31.57
C ARG A 343 -0.59 2.43 32.02
N VAL A 344 0.10 1.32 31.86
CA VAL A 344 1.48 1.10 32.34
C VAL A 344 2.54 1.36 31.27
N ALA A 345 2.14 1.39 30.00
CA ALA A 345 3.00 1.77 28.90
C ALA A 345 2.18 2.37 27.74
N ALA A 346 2.82 3.14 26.88
CA ALA A 346 2.25 3.59 25.61
C ALA A 346 3.36 3.86 24.58
N TYR A 347 3.16 3.40 23.35
CA TYR A 347 3.94 3.82 22.21
C TYR A 347 3.17 4.89 21.44
N THR A 348 3.83 6.02 21.13
CA THR A 348 3.28 7.08 20.29
C THR A 348 4.05 7.10 18.97
N SER A 349 3.32 6.99 17.88
CA SER A 349 3.87 6.92 16.53
C SER A 349 4.44 8.26 16.03
N PRO A 350 5.22 8.26 14.93
CA PRO A 350 5.35 9.43 14.06
C PRO A 350 4.01 9.99 13.60
N PRO A 351 3.94 11.25 13.11
CA PRO A 351 2.70 11.81 12.58
C PRO A 351 2.27 11.10 11.29
N TYR A 352 0.97 11.13 10.98
CA TYR A 352 0.39 10.42 9.83
C TYR A 352 1.04 10.83 8.49
N GLU A 353 1.49 12.07 8.34
CA GLU A 353 2.22 12.50 7.13
C GLU A 353 3.42 11.61 6.81
N GLN A 354 4.11 11.05 7.84
CA GLN A 354 5.23 10.15 7.65
C GLN A 354 4.78 8.78 7.14
N TYR A 355 3.62 8.29 7.58
CA TYR A 355 3.03 7.06 7.05
C TYR A 355 2.51 7.27 5.63
N ALA A 356 1.85 8.38 5.35
CA ALA A 356 1.44 8.74 3.99
C ALA A 356 2.66 8.81 3.05
N LYS A 357 3.78 9.37 3.52
CA LYS A 357 5.05 9.41 2.78
C LYS A 357 5.57 8.00 2.52
N LEU A 358 5.63 7.12 3.52
CA LEU A 358 6.00 5.71 3.33
C LEU A 358 5.09 5.06 2.28
N ILE A 359 3.76 5.17 2.44
CA ILE A 359 2.78 4.53 1.56
C ILE A 359 2.95 5.00 0.11
N LEU A 360 3.16 6.27 -0.12
CA LEU A 360 3.27 6.82 -1.47
C LEU A 360 4.65 6.57 -2.09
N LYS A 361 5.76 6.76 -1.34
CA LYS A 361 7.15 6.57 -1.81
C LYS A 361 7.42 5.16 -2.31
N VAL A 362 7.02 4.16 -1.51
CA VAL A 362 7.31 2.76 -1.83
C VAL A 362 6.08 2.01 -2.35
N SER A 363 4.95 2.71 -2.53
CA SER A 363 3.70 2.10 -2.96
C SER A 363 3.16 1.02 -2.02
N HIS A 364 3.26 1.24 -0.70
CA HIS A 364 2.98 0.28 0.34
C HIS A 364 1.51 -0.18 0.35
N ASN A 365 1.25 -1.43 -0.03
CA ASN A 365 -0.11 -1.95 -0.24
C ASN A 365 -0.89 -2.09 1.07
N LEU A 366 -0.28 -2.68 2.10
CA LEU A 366 -0.91 -2.88 3.41
C LEU A 366 -1.33 -1.53 4.03
N GLY A 367 -0.46 -0.52 3.96
CA GLY A 367 -0.77 0.81 4.50
C GLY A 367 -1.91 1.53 3.79
N ALA A 368 -2.03 1.34 2.47
CA ALA A 368 -3.13 1.89 1.69
C ALA A 368 -4.48 1.23 2.04
N ASN A 369 -4.50 -0.10 2.20
CA ASN A 369 -5.68 -0.85 2.63
C ASN A 369 -6.05 -0.52 4.09
N LEU A 370 -5.05 -0.41 4.97
CA LEU A 370 -5.25 0.01 6.37
C LEU A 370 -5.97 1.36 6.44
N GLY A 371 -5.66 2.28 5.53
CA GLY A 371 -6.31 3.59 5.46
C GLY A 371 -7.83 3.49 5.30
N ILE A 372 -8.33 2.51 4.55
CA ILE A 372 -9.79 2.26 4.42
C ILE A 372 -10.38 1.87 5.77
N CYS A 373 -9.75 0.94 6.50
CA CYS A 373 -10.21 0.53 7.84
C CYS A 373 -10.17 1.71 8.84
N LEU A 374 -9.12 2.54 8.81
CA LEU A 374 -9.00 3.71 9.69
C LEU A 374 -10.06 4.78 9.40
N MET A 375 -10.45 4.96 8.13
CA MET A 375 -11.60 5.81 7.79
C MET A 375 -12.91 5.25 8.35
N ALA A 376 -13.13 3.95 8.30
CA ALA A 376 -14.28 3.30 8.93
C ALA A 376 -14.30 3.51 10.46
N VAL A 377 -13.15 3.31 11.12
CA VAL A 377 -12.99 3.54 12.56
C VAL A 377 -13.33 4.97 12.94
N SER A 378 -12.90 5.96 12.14
CA SER A 378 -13.20 7.37 12.39
C SER A 378 -14.70 7.69 12.28
N ALA A 379 -15.45 6.89 11.55
CA ALA A 379 -16.91 6.96 11.45
C ALA A 379 -17.64 6.10 12.49
N GLY A 380 -16.91 5.48 13.45
CA GLY A 380 -17.48 4.65 14.52
C GLY A 380 -17.79 3.22 14.10
N SER A 381 -17.29 2.75 12.96
CA SER A 381 -17.47 1.37 12.48
C SER A 381 -16.24 0.52 12.72
N THR A 382 -16.47 -0.77 12.98
CA THR A 382 -15.43 -1.81 13.01
C THR A 382 -15.34 -2.61 11.70
N GLN A 383 -16.15 -2.27 10.69
CA GLN A 383 -16.14 -2.93 9.39
C GLN A 383 -15.36 -2.06 8.39
N CYS A 384 -14.27 -2.58 7.82
CA CYS A 384 -13.40 -1.81 6.91
C CYS A 384 -14.15 -1.27 5.69
N GLU A 385 -15.13 -2.00 5.16
CA GLU A 385 -15.96 -1.58 4.01
C GLU A 385 -16.67 -0.24 4.24
N ASP A 386 -16.99 0.12 5.49
CA ASP A 386 -17.61 1.40 5.83
C ASP A 386 -16.64 2.60 5.69
N GLY A 387 -15.39 2.36 5.41
CA GLY A 387 -14.42 3.41 5.03
C GLY A 387 -14.63 3.96 3.63
N PHE A 388 -15.22 3.18 2.70
CA PHE A 388 -15.50 3.67 1.35
C PHE A 388 -16.54 4.79 1.29
N PRO A 389 -17.67 4.77 2.04
CA PRO A 389 -18.55 5.92 2.18
C PRO A 389 -17.83 7.18 2.71
N VAL A 390 -16.88 7.04 3.64
CA VAL A 390 -16.08 8.17 4.14
C VAL A 390 -15.18 8.73 3.03
N LEU A 391 -14.51 7.84 2.29
CA LEU A 391 -13.72 8.21 1.12
C LEU A 391 -14.57 8.91 0.06
N ALA A 392 -15.75 8.37 -0.28
CA ALA A 392 -16.66 8.95 -1.26
C ALA A 392 -17.08 10.38 -0.86
N ALA A 393 -17.46 10.59 0.40
CA ALA A 393 -17.80 11.92 0.91
C ALA A 393 -16.61 12.89 0.88
N PHE A 394 -15.38 12.39 1.08
CA PHE A 394 -14.17 13.18 0.91
C PHE A 394 -13.96 13.57 -0.56
N LEU A 395 -14.09 12.64 -1.52
CA LEU A 395 -13.92 12.91 -2.94
C LEU A 395 -14.90 14.00 -3.43
N ASP A 396 -16.18 13.93 -3.01
CA ASP A 396 -17.17 14.96 -3.31
C ASP A 396 -16.72 16.35 -2.80
N ARG A 397 -16.23 16.43 -1.55
CA ARG A 397 -15.71 17.70 -0.97
C ARG A 397 -14.44 18.18 -1.66
N ALA A 398 -13.62 17.28 -2.15
CA ALA A 398 -12.39 17.59 -2.90
C ALA A 398 -12.66 18.08 -4.33
N GLY A 399 -13.90 17.98 -4.81
CA GLY A 399 -14.27 18.32 -6.17
C GLY A 399 -13.87 17.25 -7.19
N VAL A 400 -13.71 16.01 -6.74
CA VAL A 400 -13.48 14.85 -7.60
C VAL A 400 -14.83 14.22 -7.95
N ASP A 401 -15.13 14.11 -9.24
CA ASP A 401 -16.34 13.43 -9.68
C ASP A 401 -16.19 11.91 -9.42
N ARG A 402 -16.76 11.44 -8.29
CA ARG A 402 -16.66 10.05 -7.87
C ARG A 402 -17.28 9.03 -8.84
N ARG A 403 -18.11 9.47 -9.81
CA ARG A 403 -18.61 8.60 -10.88
C ARG A 403 -17.48 8.20 -11.86
N GLN A 404 -16.34 8.84 -11.77
CA GLN A 404 -15.13 8.57 -12.54
C GLN A 404 -14.09 7.74 -11.74
N VAL A 405 -14.51 7.18 -10.59
CA VAL A 405 -13.65 6.39 -9.70
C VAL A 405 -14.42 5.17 -9.20
N GLU A 406 -13.91 3.98 -9.43
CA GLU A 406 -14.41 2.71 -8.92
C GLU A 406 -13.28 2.03 -8.16
N LEU A 407 -13.46 1.78 -6.87
CA LEU A 407 -12.46 1.15 -6.02
C LEU A 407 -13.09 0.07 -5.14
N MET A 408 -12.44 -1.07 -5.08
CA MET A 408 -12.75 -2.20 -4.21
C MET A 408 -11.70 -2.38 -3.11
N ASP A 409 -10.53 -1.73 -3.24
CA ASP A 409 -9.47 -1.74 -2.23
C ASP A 409 -8.79 -0.36 -2.13
N GLY A 410 -7.91 -0.18 -1.14
CA GLY A 410 -7.16 1.07 -0.95
C GLY A 410 -5.91 1.16 -1.81
N ARG A 411 -5.41 0.04 -2.35
CA ARG A 411 -4.13 -0.05 -3.07
C ARG A 411 -4.24 0.09 -4.59
N GLY A 412 -5.44 -0.15 -5.16
CA GLY A 412 -5.67 -0.15 -6.60
C GLY A 412 -5.28 -1.47 -7.28
N GLY A 413 -5.38 -2.58 -6.56
CA GLY A 413 -4.99 -3.90 -7.05
C GLY A 413 -6.16 -4.83 -7.37
N ASN A 414 -7.38 -4.44 -7.04
CA ASN A 414 -8.54 -5.23 -7.37
C ASN A 414 -8.83 -5.15 -8.89
N PRO A 415 -9.14 -6.26 -9.57
CA PRO A 415 -9.47 -6.25 -11.01
C PRO A 415 -10.65 -5.35 -11.39
N ALA A 416 -11.51 -4.98 -10.44
CA ALA A 416 -12.63 -4.07 -10.66
C ALA A 416 -12.27 -2.58 -10.56
N ASP A 417 -11.08 -2.25 -10.02
CA ASP A 417 -10.68 -0.85 -9.83
C ASP A 417 -10.54 -0.12 -11.17
N ARG A 418 -11.15 1.06 -11.24
CA ARG A 418 -11.10 1.95 -12.42
C ARG A 418 -11.02 3.40 -11.98
N ALA A 419 -10.27 4.21 -12.72
CA ALA A 419 -10.27 5.65 -12.56
C ALA A 419 -10.03 6.33 -13.91
N THR A 420 -10.57 7.53 -14.09
CA THR A 420 -10.28 8.32 -15.28
C THR A 420 -9.04 9.19 -15.03
N PRO A 421 -8.27 9.57 -16.08
CA PRO A 421 -7.21 10.58 -15.97
C PRO A 421 -7.68 11.86 -15.30
N ARG A 422 -8.92 12.29 -15.60
CA ARG A 422 -9.53 13.49 -15.03
C ARG A 422 -9.69 13.41 -13.51
N ALA A 423 -10.18 12.31 -12.98
CA ALA A 423 -10.38 12.13 -11.54
C ALA A 423 -9.04 12.20 -10.78
N LEU A 424 -7.98 11.57 -11.32
CA LEU A 424 -6.63 11.61 -10.72
C LEU A 424 -6.04 13.03 -10.74
N VAL A 425 -6.19 13.75 -11.86
CA VAL A 425 -5.74 15.15 -11.98
C VAL A 425 -6.56 16.07 -11.04
N GLN A 426 -7.88 15.86 -10.91
CA GLN A 426 -8.71 16.60 -9.95
C GLN A 426 -8.23 16.38 -8.50
N MET A 427 -7.87 15.15 -8.12
CA MET A 427 -7.32 14.86 -6.78
C MET A 427 -5.99 15.58 -6.53
N LEU A 428 -5.10 15.58 -7.51
CA LEU A 428 -3.83 16.30 -7.42
C LEU A 428 -4.04 17.81 -7.33
N ALA A 429 -4.94 18.37 -8.15
CA ALA A 429 -5.30 19.79 -8.13
C ALA A 429 -5.95 20.21 -6.79
N TYR A 430 -6.71 19.32 -6.14
CA TYR A 430 -7.22 19.56 -4.78
C TYR A 430 -6.09 19.86 -3.81
N TRP A 431 -5.06 19.01 -3.76
CA TRP A 431 -3.94 19.19 -2.83
C TRP A 431 -3.17 20.48 -3.06
N GLN A 432 -3.00 20.93 -4.32
CA GLN A 432 -2.32 22.20 -4.61
C GLN A 432 -3.00 23.42 -3.97
N ARG A 433 -4.31 23.33 -3.68
CA ARG A 433 -5.10 24.40 -3.05
C ARG A 433 -5.14 24.32 -1.52
N THR A 434 -4.44 23.34 -0.92
CA THR A 434 -4.43 23.15 0.54
C THR A 434 -3.14 23.69 1.18
N PRO A 435 -3.15 24.00 2.48
CA PRO A 435 -1.93 24.35 3.20
C PRO A 435 -0.86 23.24 3.20
N ASP A 436 -1.27 21.98 3.04
CA ASP A 436 -0.39 20.81 3.02
C ASP A 436 0.15 20.47 1.62
N ALA A 437 -0.07 21.32 0.61
CA ALA A 437 0.35 21.09 -0.78
C ALA A 437 1.81 20.64 -0.91
N ARG A 438 2.73 21.30 -0.19
CA ARG A 438 4.15 20.95 -0.18
C ARG A 438 4.38 19.59 0.46
N ARG A 439 3.79 19.31 1.63
CA ARG A 439 3.95 18.04 2.36
C ARG A 439 3.44 16.86 1.51
N PHE A 440 2.27 17.02 0.87
CA PHE A 440 1.71 15.99 0.00
C PHE A 440 2.61 15.72 -1.22
N ARG A 441 3.11 16.77 -1.88
CA ARG A 441 4.02 16.64 -3.01
C ARG A 441 5.32 15.93 -2.60
N GLU A 442 5.93 16.31 -1.47
CA GLU A 442 7.14 15.69 -0.93
C GLU A 442 6.94 14.23 -0.49
N ALA A 443 5.70 13.81 -0.26
CA ALA A 443 5.38 12.42 0.01
C ALA A 443 5.39 11.52 -1.24
N LEU A 444 5.32 12.09 -2.44
CA LEU A 444 5.39 11.33 -3.69
C LEU A 444 6.83 10.95 -4.05
N PRO A 445 7.06 9.82 -4.76
CA PRO A 445 8.34 9.51 -5.40
C PRO A 445 8.84 10.65 -6.26
N VAL A 446 10.16 10.84 -6.29
CA VAL A 446 10.81 11.91 -7.07
C VAL A 446 11.69 11.29 -8.15
N LEU A 447 11.44 11.66 -9.39
CA LEU A 447 12.11 11.13 -10.57
C LEU A 447 13.63 11.25 -10.46
N GLY A 448 14.32 10.12 -10.55
CA GLY A 448 15.77 10.00 -10.47
C GLY A 448 16.37 10.27 -9.09
N VAL A 449 15.54 10.36 -8.02
CA VAL A 449 15.99 10.77 -6.68
C VAL A 449 15.60 9.75 -5.62
N ASP A 450 14.31 9.43 -5.46
CA ASP A 450 13.84 8.58 -4.37
C ASP A 450 12.57 7.78 -4.71
N GLY A 451 12.27 6.79 -3.86
CA GLY A 451 11.12 5.93 -3.98
C GLY A 451 11.14 5.11 -5.27
N LEU A 452 9.98 4.66 -5.74
CA LEU A 452 9.89 3.82 -6.94
C LEU A 452 10.33 4.52 -8.25
N LEU A 453 10.64 5.82 -8.22
CA LEU A 453 11.20 6.56 -9.36
C LEU A 453 12.71 6.82 -9.25
N ALA A 454 13.38 6.34 -8.19
CA ALA A 454 14.81 6.56 -7.97
C ALA A 454 15.69 6.02 -9.09
N GLY A 455 15.28 4.90 -9.69
CA GLY A 455 16.00 4.24 -10.78
C GLY A 455 15.83 4.88 -12.16
N ASN A 456 14.77 5.66 -12.36
CA ASN A 456 14.41 6.20 -13.67
C ASN A 456 15.06 7.58 -13.91
N CYS A 457 15.47 7.82 -15.15
CA CYS A 457 15.85 9.18 -15.59
C CYS A 457 16.95 9.85 -14.73
N ARG A 458 17.94 9.10 -14.25
CA ARG A 458 19.00 9.60 -13.33
C ARG A 458 19.85 10.72 -13.90
N SER A 459 19.94 10.83 -15.23
CA SER A 459 20.77 11.83 -15.95
C SER A 459 19.96 12.77 -16.83
N CYS A 460 18.62 12.68 -16.85
CA CYS A 460 17.81 13.55 -17.70
C CYS A 460 17.56 14.93 -17.06
N PRO A 461 17.21 15.96 -17.86
CA PRO A 461 16.96 17.32 -17.37
C PRO A 461 15.80 17.43 -16.37
N ALA A 462 14.84 16.49 -16.43
CA ALA A 462 13.68 16.44 -15.53
C ALA A 462 13.97 15.78 -14.17
N ARG A 463 15.20 15.28 -13.94
CA ARG A 463 15.59 14.71 -12.64
C ARG A 463 15.29 15.68 -11.51
N GLY A 464 14.58 15.19 -10.46
CA GLY A 464 14.20 16.00 -9.31
C GLY A 464 13.02 16.95 -9.52
N LYS A 465 12.43 16.98 -10.74
CA LYS A 465 11.37 17.93 -11.10
C LYS A 465 10.00 17.25 -11.33
N VAL A 466 9.93 15.93 -11.27
CA VAL A 466 8.69 15.17 -11.37
C VAL A 466 8.44 14.49 -10.02
N PHE A 467 7.30 14.76 -9.41
CA PHE A 467 6.84 14.22 -8.15
C PHE A 467 5.60 13.38 -8.44
N ALA A 468 5.73 12.06 -8.54
CA ALA A 468 4.62 11.27 -9.05
C ALA A 468 4.49 9.89 -8.40
N LYS A 469 3.24 9.45 -8.27
CA LYS A 469 2.90 8.08 -7.90
C LYS A 469 2.83 7.22 -9.16
N THR A 470 3.48 6.07 -9.12
CA THR A 470 3.41 5.03 -10.16
C THR A 470 2.35 3.99 -9.83
N GLY A 471 1.79 3.34 -10.84
CA GLY A 471 0.87 2.22 -10.69
C GLY A 471 1.16 1.13 -11.71
N ALA A 472 0.97 -0.12 -11.32
CA ALA A 472 1.07 -1.28 -12.18
C ALA A 472 -0.05 -2.27 -11.87
N ALA A 473 -0.57 -2.92 -12.90
CA ALA A 473 -1.41 -4.10 -12.83
C ALA A 473 -0.83 -5.12 -13.82
N VAL A 474 -0.25 -6.19 -13.29
CA VAL A 474 0.47 -7.21 -14.07
C VAL A 474 -0.11 -8.58 -13.76
N GLY A 475 -0.24 -9.41 -14.78
CA GLY A 475 -0.69 -10.80 -14.67
C GLY A 475 0.08 -11.72 -15.62
N GLY A 476 -0.35 -12.96 -15.73
CA GLY A 476 0.17 -13.93 -16.70
C GLY A 476 -0.72 -14.00 -17.96
N ASP A 477 -0.10 -14.09 -19.13
CA ASP A 477 -0.73 -14.48 -20.39
C ASP A 477 -0.33 -15.93 -20.69
N ALA A 478 -1.11 -16.86 -20.16
CA ALA A 478 -0.85 -18.30 -20.30
C ALA A 478 -0.94 -18.79 -21.74
N LEU A 479 -1.68 -18.08 -22.62
CA LEU A 479 -1.80 -18.44 -24.02
C LEU A 479 -0.48 -18.24 -24.78
N ASN A 480 0.26 -17.19 -24.42
CA ASN A 480 1.47 -16.78 -25.13
C ASN A 480 2.75 -16.95 -24.30
N ASP A 481 2.66 -17.59 -23.13
CA ASP A 481 3.78 -17.82 -22.19
C ASP A 481 4.59 -16.55 -21.90
N ARG A 482 3.89 -15.47 -21.54
CA ARG A 482 4.48 -14.15 -21.27
C ARG A 482 3.75 -13.44 -20.13
N LEU A 483 4.28 -12.29 -19.70
CA LEU A 483 3.54 -11.40 -18.80
C LEU A 483 2.46 -10.63 -19.58
N SER A 484 1.36 -10.35 -18.88
CA SER A 484 0.27 -9.49 -19.34
C SER A 484 0.29 -8.21 -18.53
N VAL A 485 0.38 -7.07 -19.20
CA VAL A 485 0.33 -5.75 -18.57
C VAL A 485 -1.08 -5.21 -18.68
N GLY A 486 -1.87 -5.39 -17.62
CA GLY A 486 -3.19 -4.79 -17.52
C GLY A 486 -3.12 -3.27 -17.55
N ALA A 487 -2.18 -2.68 -16.79
CA ALA A 487 -1.87 -1.25 -16.85
C ALA A 487 -0.49 -0.92 -16.27
N ILE A 488 0.13 0.14 -16.81
CA ILE A 488 1.18 0.92 -16.15
C ILE A 488 0.75 2.39 -16.17
N THR A 489 0.82 3.06 -15.02
CA THR A 489 0.32 4.43 -14.84
C THR A 489 1.29 5.27 -14.03
N ILE A 490 1.22 6.59 -14.24
CA ILE A 490 1.96 7.59 -13.46
C ILE A 490 1.11 8.85 -13.34
N ALA A 491 1.02 9.43 -12.13
CA ALA A 491 0.26 10.66 -11.91
C ALA A 491 0.90 11.50 -10.81
N GLY A 492 0.95 12.82 -10.99
CA GLY A 492 1.63 13.69 -10.04
C GLY A 492 1.78 15.12 -10.50
N TYR A 493 2.90 15.71 -10.14
CA TYR A 493 3.25 17.10 -10.37
C TYR A 493 4.52 17.25 -11.19
N LEU A 494 4.52 18.23 -12.10
CA LEU A 494 5.65 18.64 -12.91
C LEU A 494 6.09 20.03 -12.44
N ASP A 495 7.31 20.17 -11.92
CA ASP A 495 7.86 21.46 -11.50
C ASP A 495 8.23 22.29 -12.73
N LYS A 496 7.52 23.38 -12.94
CA LYS A 496 7.73 24.34 -14.03
C LYS A 496 8.59 25.54 -13.60
N GLY A 497 9.19 25.46 -12.41
CA GLY A 497 9.98 26.55 -11.85
C GLY A 497 9.13 27.68 -11.25
N GLY A 498 9.76 28.51 -10.42
CA GLY A 498 9.08 29.63 -9.78
C GLY A 498 7.93 29.23 -8.83
N GLY A 499 7.94 28.00 -8.29
CA GLY A 499 6.87 27.52 -7.42
C GLY A 499 5.60 27.08 -8.16
N ARG A 500 5.64 27.00 -9.49
CA ARG A 500 4.53 26.55 -10.34
C ARG A 500 4.64 25.05 -10.62
N TYR A 501 3.52 24.34 -10.52
CA TYR A 501 3.45 22.90 -10.75
C TYR A 501 2.24 22.57 -11.61
N ASP A 502 2.47 21.93 -12.76
CA ASP A 502 1.38 21.31 -13.50
C ASP A 502 0.94 20.03 -12.79
N THR A 503 -0.32 19.63 -12.98
CA THR A 503 -0.78 18.29 -12.63
C THR A 503 -0.85 17.43 -13.88
N PHE A 504 -0.53 16.14 -13.74
CA PHE A 504 -0.58 15.23 -14.87
C PHE A 504 -0.97 13.81 -14.48
N TYR A 505 -1.48 13.10 -15.46
CA TYR A 505 -1.62 11.65 -15.53
C TYR A 505 -1.13 11.18 -16.89
N ALA A 506 -0.42 10.06 -16.91
CA ALA A 506 -0.17 9.26 -18.09
C ALA A 506 -0.35 7.77 -17.73
N GLY A 507 -0.96 7.02 -18.64
CA GLY A 507 -1.17 5.60 -18.39
C GLY A 507 -1.45 4.83 -19.67
N VAL A 508 -1.08 3.55 -19.66
CA VAL A 508 -1.31 2.60 -20.74
C VAL A 508 -1.98 1.35 -20.20
N ASN A 509 -3.07 0.93 -20.83
CA ASN A 509 -3.75 -0.35 -20.58
C ASN A 509 -3.46 -1.31 -21.72
N GLY A 510 -3.23 -2.59 -21.38
CA GLY A 510 -3.13 -3.67 -22.37
C GLY A 510 -1.83 -3.67 -23.17
N ALA A 511 -0.72 -3.18 -22.60
CA ALA A 511 0.59 -3.34 -23.21
C ALA A 511 1.03 -4.81 -23.21
N ALA A 512 1.76 -5.23 -24.23
CA ALA A 512 2.26 -6.59 -24.35
C ALA A 512 3.76 -6.65 -24.03
N THR A 513 4.17 -7.62 -23.20
CA THR A 513 5.58 -7.92 -23.02
C THR A 513 6.06 -8.93 -24.07
N PRO A 514 7.31 -8.88 -24.51
CA PRO A 514 7.86 -9.90 -25.40
C PRO A 514 8.06 -11.26 -24.71
N THR A 515 8.30 -11.28 -23.39
CA THR A 515 8.65 -12.47 -22.63
C THR A 515 7.94 -12.53 -21.27
N ALA A 516 8.23 -13.59 -20.49
CA ALA A 516 7.83 -13.69 -19.08
C ALA A 516 8.83 -13.03 -18.11
N ASN A 517 9.82 -12.28 -18.61
CA ASN A 517 10.83 -11.63 -17.78
C ASN A 517 10.24 -10.37 -17.09
N PRO A 518 10.33 -10.23 -15.76
CA PRO A 518 9.95 -9.02 -15.05
C PRO A 518 10.66 -7.73 -15.52
N GLU A 519 11.82 -7.83 -16.15
CA GLU A 519 12.53 -6.68 -16.74
C GLU A 519 11.73 -5.99 -17.84
N ASP A 520 10.86 -6.72 -18.56
CA ASP A 520 9.98 -6.14 -19.56
C ASP A 520 9.00 -5.13 -18.94
N ILE A 521 8.53 -5.41 -17.71
CA ILE A 521 7.67 -4.49 -16.95
C ILE A 521 8.44 -3.23 -16.53
N LEU A 522 9.71 -3.38 -16.15
CA LEU A 522 10.56 -2.23 -15.81
C LEU A 522 10.81 -1.35 -17.04
N SER A 523 10.95 -1.93 -18.23
CA SER A 523 11.07 -1.18 -19.50
C SER A 523 9.83 -0.34 -19.76
N ILE A 524 8.62 -0.92 -19.67
CA ILE A 524 7.35 -0.18 -19.84
C ILE A 524 7.19 0.89 -18.75
N SER A 525 7.57 0.59 -17.51
CA SER A 525 7.55 1.58 -16.41
C SER A 525 8.50 2.75 -16.67
N ASN A 526 9.67 2.48 -17.27
CA ASN A 526 10.62 3.51 -17.66
C ASN A 526 10.08 4.40 -18.80
N ASP A 527 9.33 3.84 -19.75
CA ASP A 527 8.67 4.60 -20.80
C ASP A 527 7.68 5.63 -20.22
N LEU A 528 6.88 5.24 -19.20
CA LEU A 528 5.97 6.17 -18.52
C LEU A 528 6.75 7.27 -17.76
N ALA A 529 7.87 6.92 -17.13
CA ALA A 529 8.75 7.88 -16.47
C ALA A 529 9.36 8.88 -17.47
N LEU A 530 9.74 8.42 -18.67
CA LEU A 530 10.24 9.28 -19.76
C LEU A 530 9.13 10.18 -20.32
N ILE A 531 7.91 9.68 -20.50
CA ILE A 531 6.76 10.52 -20.87
C ILE A 531 6.57 11.65 -19.85
N ALA A 532 6.60 11.34 -18.55
CA ALA A 532 6.50 12.35 -17.49
C ALA A 532 7.66 13.35 -17.54
N ALA A 533 8.88 12.91 -17.85
CA ALA A 533 10.03 13.78 -18.05
C ALA A 533 9.83 14.73 -19.24
N TYR A 534 9.36 14.24 -20.37
CA TYR A 534 9.13 15.06 -21.57
C TYR A 534 7.97 16.06 -21.39
N LEU A 535 6.90 15.66 -20.65
CA LEU A 535 5.85 16.60 -20.24
C LEU A 535 6.40 17.71 -19.32
N GLN A 536 7.38 17.40 -18.45
CA GLN A 536 8.02 18.39 -17.59
C GLN A 536 8.90 19.36 -18.40
N GLU A 537 9.60 18.87 -19.41
CA GLU A 537 10.49 19.66 -20.28
C GLU A 537 9.72 20.53 -21.28
N SER A 538 8.50 20.12 -21.65
CA SER A 538 7.64 20.89 -22.57
C SER A 538 7.25 22.24 -21.97
N PRO A 539 7.05 23.29 -22.75
CA PRO A 539 6.71 24.64 -22.29
C PRO A 539 5.46 24.70 -21.42
#